data_d5ed27ebcb049bfc2c5168bc1711c6c5
#
_entry.id   d5ed27ebcb049bfc2c5168bc1711c6c5
#
_cell.length_a   1.000
_cell.length_b   1.000
_cell.length_c   1.000
_cell.angle_alpha   90.00
_cell.angle_beta   90.00
_cell.angle_gamma   90.00
#
_symmetry.space_group_name_H-M   'P 1'
#
loop_
_entity.id
_entity.type
_entity.pdbx_description
1 polymer ?
#
loop_
_entity_poly.entity_id
_entity_poly.type
_entity_poly.pdbx_seq_one_letter_code
_entity_poly.pdbx_strand_id
1 'polypeptide(L)'
;YGCEINFQIDKKNKSDKIKVFTTRPDTIFGASFIALSVDHPIAKNFEGSKDFLSFKSECSKMGTTEEALANAEKIGFNTGLFALHPFKNKIKLPVYIANFVLMDYGTGVIFGCPAHDQRDLDFANKYKLKVLPVVKPKNVEPTKFVIKNKAFTEDGILFNSNFLNDLTVNQAIEKIIKVITKKKLGTKKITF
;
A
#
# COMPACT_ATOMS: atom_id res chain seq x y z
N TYR A 1 -4.04 -11.02 -12.29
CA TYR A 1 -2.60 -10.71 -12.32
C TYR A 1 -2.31 -9.43 -11.51
N GLY A 2 -1.04 -9.23 -11.18
CA GLY A 2 -0.62 -8.08 -10.40
C GLY A 2 0.72 -7.53 -10.87
N CYS A 3 1.32 -6.72 -10.03
CA CYS A 3 2.59 -6.07 -10.32
C CYS A 3 3.47 -6.07 -9.07
N GLU A 4 4.74 -6.37 -9.24
CA GLU A 4 5.76 -6.14 -8.21
C GLU A 4 6.48 -4.84 -8.52
N ILE A 5 6.56 -3.96 -7.53
CA ILE A 5 7.17 -2.63 -7.67
C ILE A 5 8.22 -2.47 -6.58
N ASN A 6 9.41 -2.02 -6.98
CA ASN A 6 10.50 -1.73 -6.03
C ASN A 6 10.38 -0.29 -5.53
N PHE A 7 10.23 -0.15 -4.21
CA PHE A 7 10.30 1.15 -3.54
C PHE A 7 11.67 1.27 -2.87
N GLN A 8 12.35 2.38 -3.09
CA GLN A 8 13.63 2.62 -2.46
C GLN A 8 13.42 3.04 -1.00
N ILE A 9 14.16 2.45 -0.06
CA ILE A 9 14.14 2.87 1.34
C ILE A 9 15.00 4.12 1.48
N ASP A 10 14.48 5.13 2.17
CA ASP A 10 15.20 6.38 2.44
C ASP A 10 16.24 6.15 3.54
N LYS A 11 17.44 5.74 3.14
CA LYS A 11 18.62 5.55 3.99
C LYS A 11 19.82 6.22 3.34
N LYS A 12 20.88 6.43 4.14
CA LYS A 12 22.19 6.90 3.62
C LYS A 12 22.73 6.00 2.51
N ASN A 13 22.43 4.70 2.57
CA ASN A 13 22.74 3.73 1.53
C ASN A 13 21.53 3.57 0.60
N LYS A 14 21.58 4.23 -0.54
CA LYS A 14 20.49 4.29 -1.52
C LYS A 14 20.19 2.97 -2.25
N SER A 15 20.85 1.86 -1.88
CA SER A 15 20.69 0.58 -2.56
C SER A 15 19.57 -0.30 -1.99
N ASP A 16 19.08 0.00 -0.79
CA ASP A 16 18.04 -0.81 -0.16
C ASP A 16 16.68 -0.55 -0.79
N LYS A 17 16.10 -1.61 -1.31
CA LYS A 17 14.76 -1.58 -1.93
C LYS A 17 13.84 -2.53 -1.21
N ILE A 18 12.56 -2.16 -1.18
CA ILE A 18 11.50 -3.03 -0.69
C ILE A 18 10.59 -3.38 -1.86
N LYS A 19 10.34 -4.65 -2.06
CA LYS A 19 9.52 -5.15 -3.16
C LYS A 19 8.08 -5.26 -2.71
N VAL A 20 7.21 -4.47 -3.33
CA VAL A 20 5.78 -4.37 -3.02
C VAL A 20 4.99 -5.11 -4.08
N PHE A 21 4.01 -5.91 -3.68
CA PHE A 21 3.06 -6.53 -4.59
C PHE A 21 1.72 -5.78 -4.54
N THR A 22 1.11 -5.58 -5.71
CA THR A 22 -0.22 -4.97 -5.81
C THR A 22 -1.00 -5.54 -7.00
N THR A 23 -2.32 -5.69 -6.82
CA THR A 23 -3.26 -5.97 -7.92
C THR A 23 -3.88 -4.68 -8.45
N ARG A 24 -3.60 -3.54 -7.82
CA ARG A 24 -4.11 -2.23 -8.20
C ARG A 24 -2.99 -1.21 -8.40
N PRO A 25 -2.07 -1.46 -9.37
CA PRO A 25 -0.97 -0.53 -9.63
C PRO A 25 -1.44 0.84 -10.13
N ASP A 26 -2.66 0.93 -10.67
CA ASP A 26 -3.29 2.19 -11.08
C ASP A 26 -3.44 3.17 -9.92
N THR A 27 -3.55 2.69 -8.68
CA THR A 27 -3.76 3.53 -7.49
C THR A 27 -2.47 4.04 -6.86
N ILE A 28 -1.32 3.83 -7.49
CA ILE A 28 -0.01 4.16 -6.89
C ILE A 28 0.14 5.63 -6.48
N PHE A 29 -0.51 6.55 -7.18
CA PHE A 29 -0.49 7.97 -6.81
C PHE A 29 -1.30 8.27 -5.55
N GLY A 30 -2.13 7.34 -5.11
CA GLY A 30 -2.87 7.41 -3.85
C GLY A 30 -2.21 6.66 -2.70
N ALA A 31 -0.99 6.15 -2.90
CA ALA A 31 -0.23 5.48 -1.84
C ALA A 31 0.12 6.46 -0.72
N SER A 32 -0.14 6.08 0.52
CA SER A 32 0.14 6.91 1.69
C SER A 32 1.01 6.22 2.75
N PHE A 33 1.21 4.92 2.64
CA PHE A 33 2.11 4.16 3.51
C PHE A 33 2.54 2.85 2.84
N ILE A 34 3.57 2.23 3.41
CA ILE A 34 3.98 0.86 3.09
C ILE A 34 3.68 0.00 4.31
N ALA A 35 3.21 -1.21 4.11
CA ALA A 35 2.95 -2.15 5.20
C ALA A 35 3.58 -3.51 4.91
N LEU A 36 4.26 -4.06 5.93
CA LEU A 36 4.91 -5.36 5.91
C LEU A 36 4.12 -6.35 6.74
N SER A 37 4.17 -7.63 6.35
CA SER A 37 3.77 -8.73 7.23
C SER A 37 4.68 -8.79 8.46
N VAL A 38 4.14 -9.22 9.61
CA VAL A 38 4.93 -9.49 10.82
C VAL A 38 5.99 -10.58 10.59
N ASP A 39 5.79 -11.43 9.60
CA ASP A 39 6.69 -12.52 9.25
C ASP A 39 7.69 -12.14 8.14
N HIS A 40 7.65 -10.92 7.66
CA HIS A 40 8.59 -10.45 6.64
C HIS A 40 10.01 -10.38 7.22
N PRO A 41 11.06 -10.71 6.42
CA PRO A 41 12.46 -10.65 6.90
C PRO A 41 12.86 -9.31 7.52
N ILE A 42 12.38 -8.20 6.99
CA ILE A 42 12.66 -6.85 7.54
C ILE A 42 12.12 -6.71 8.97
N ALA A 43 10.99 -7.33 9.29
CA ALA A 43 10.40 -7.28 10.63
C ALA A 43 11.33 -7.88 11.69
N LYS A 44 12.19 -8.83 11.33
CA LYS A 44 13.17 -9.44 12.25
C LYS A 44 14.17 -8.44 12.79
N ASN A 45 14.42 -7.35 12.07
CA ASN A 45 15.32 -6.28 12.53
C ASN A 45 14.79 -5.54 13.76
N PHE A 46 13.52 -5.69 14.09
CA PHE A 46 12.84 -5.01 15.19
C PHE A 46 12.63 -5.91 16.42
N GLU A 47 13.06 -7.17 16.37
CA GLU A 47 12.88 -8.13 17.47
C GLU A 47 13.61 -7.73 18.76
N GLY A 48 14.57 -6.83 18.69
CA GLY A 48 15.20 -6.21 19.87
C GLY A 48 14.36 -5.15 20.56
N SER A 49 13.26 -4.71 19.95
CA SER A 49 12.37 -3.71 20.52
C SER A 49 11.26 -4.37 21.34
N LYS A 50 11.09 -3.91 22.59
CA LYS A 50 9.99 -4.36 23.44
C LYS A 50 8.63 -4.01 22.83
N ASP A 51 8.52 -2.84 22.23
CA ASP A 51 7.28 -2.36 21.61
C ASP A 51 6.90 -3.25 20.43
N PHE A 52 7.88 -3.63 19.62
CA PHE A 52 7.63 -4.55 18.50
C PHE A 52 7.21 -5.94 18.99
N LEU A 53 7.88 -6.48 20.00
CA LEU A 53 7.54 -7.80 20.56
C LEU A 53 6.14 -7.81 21.16
N SER A 54 5.75 -6.73 21.82
CA SER A 54 4.39 -6.55 22.34
C SER A 54 3.36 -6.53 21.21
N PHE A 55 3.65 -5.78 20.15
CA PHE A 55 2.81 -5.75 18.95
C PHE A 55 2.69 -7.13 18.30
N LYS A 56 3.81 -7.83 18.12
CA LYS A 56 3.84 -9.18 17.53
C LYS A 56 3.01 -10.17 18.34
N SER A 57 3.12 -10.09 19.69
CA SER A 57 2.29 -10.89 20.60
C SER A 57 0.79 -10.60 20.43
N GLU A 58 0.44 -9.33 20.32
CA GLU A 58 -0.95 -8.91 20.08
C GLU A 58 -1.48 -9.45 18.76
N CYS A 59 -0.68 -9.39 17.69
CA CYS A 59 -1.04 -9.97 16.40
C CYS A 59 -1.30 -11.47 16.49
N SER A 60 -0.48 -12.22 17.22
CA SER A 60 -0.66 -13.67 17.36
C SER A 60 -1.95 -14.05 18.11
N LYS A 61 -2.42 -13.19 19.00
CA LYS A 61 -3.69 -13.39 19.72
C LYS A 61 -4.93 -13.15 18.86
N MET A 62 -4.80 -12.39 17.78
CA MET A 62 -5.91 -12.08 16.87
C MET A 62 -6.27 -13.24 15.94
N GLY A 63 -5.41 -14.25 15.85
CA GLY A 63 -5.57 -15.36 14.91
C GLY A 63 -4.94 -15.07 13.56
N THR A 64 -4.76 -16.14 12.76
CA THR A 64 -4.06 -16.07 11.47
C THR A 64 -4.95 -16.43 10.28
N THR A 65 -6.23 -16.77 10.51
CA THR A 65 -7.17 -17.08 9.43
C THR A 65 -7.61 -15.78 8.73
N GLU A 66 -7.92 -15.86 7.45
CA GLU A 66 -8.45 -14.70 6.70
C GLU A 66 -9.71 -14.13 7.36
N GLU A 67 -10.61 -15.01 7.84
CA GLU A 67 -11.84 -14.59 8.52
C GLU A 67 -11.53 -13.84 9.81
N ALA A 68 -10.63 -14.36 10.65
CA ALA A 68 -10.23 -13.70 11.88
C ALA A 68 -9.61 -12.34 11.61
N LEU A 69 -8.75 -12.22 10.59
CA LEU A 69 -8.11 -10.96 10.21
C LEU A 69 -9.08 -9.97 9.59
N ALA A 70 -10.08 -10.45 8.84
CA ALA A 70 -11.11 -9.59 8.26
C ALA A 70 -11.95 -8.89 9.32
N ASN A 71 -12.21 -9.55 10.45
CA ASN A 71 -13.01 -9.03 11.54
C ASN A 71 -12.19 -8.32 12.63
N ALA A 72 -10.87 -8.48 12.62
CA ALA A 72 -9.99 -7.86 13.62
C ALA A 72 -9.76 -6.38 13.32
N GLU A 73 -9.50 -5.61 14.38
CA GLU A 73 -9.00 -4.25 14.25
C GLU A 73 -7.67 -4.25 13.49
N LYS A 74 -7.50 -3.31 12.56
CA LYS A 74 -6.26 -3.15 11.81
C LYS A 74 -5.25 -2.41 12.69
N ILE A 75 -4.19 -3.09 13.11
CA ILE A 75 -3.15 -2.51 13.96
C ILE A 75 -1.79 -2.61 13.26
N GLY A 76 -0.91 -1.69 13.61
CA GLY A 76 0.42 -1.61 13.03
C GLY A 76 1.47 -1.10 14.00
N PHE A 77 2.72 -1.42 13.66
CA PHE A 77 3.91 -0.94 14.34
C PHE A 77 4.67 -0.02 13.37
N ASN A 78 4.91 1.22 13.77
CA ASN A 78 5.69 2.16 12.96
C ASN A 78 7.18 1.82 13.09
N THR A 79 7.80 1.44 11.97
CA THR A 79 9.22 1.07 11.97
C THR A 79 10.17 2.26 12.08
N GLY A 80 9.68 3.47 11.85
CA GLY A 80 10.52 4.65 11.72
C GLY A 80 11.22 4.76 10.37
N LEU A 81 11.11 3.76 9.51
CA LEU A 81 11.64 3.80 8.15
C LEU A 81 10.67 4.52 7.22
N PHE A 82 11.21 5.07 6.14
CA PHE A 82 10.44 5.67 5.06
C PHE A 82 10.84 5.04 3.73
N ALA A 83 9.89 4.91 2.82
CA ALA A 83 10.11 4.51 1.45
C ALA A 83 9.84 5.71 0.53
N LEU A 84 10.62 5.83 -0.54
CA LEU A 84 10.44 6.90 -1.51
C LEU A 84 9.42 6.48 -2.56
N HIS A 85 8.43 7.35 -2.80
CA HIS A 85 7.44 7.12 -3.84
C HIS A 85 8.12 7.12 -5.21
N PRO A 86 7.94 6.08 -6.04
CA PRO A 86 8.69 5.96 -7.31
C PRO A 86 8.36 7.01 -8.35
N PHE A 87 7.21 7.71 -8.22
CA PHE A 87 6.78 8.74 -9.17
C PHE A 87 6.61 10.13 -8.55
N LYS A 88 6.67 10.23 -7.23
CA LYS A 88 6.59 11.51 -6.50
C LYS A 88 7.90 11.71 -5.73
N ASN A 89 8.91 12.23 -6.39
CA ASN A 89 10.32 12.23 -5.95
C ASN A 89 10.60 12.72 -4.53
N LYS A 90 9.76 13.54 -3.96
CA LYS A 90 10.00 14.12 -2.62
C LYS A 90 9.04 13.54 -1.56
N ILE A 91 8.16 12.66 -1.95
CA ILE A 91 7.19 12.08 -1.03
C ILE A 91 7.78 10.84 -0.38
N LYS A 92 7.84 10.87 0.94
CA LYS A 92 8.26 9.75 1.78
C LYS A 92 7.04 9.07 2.36
N LEU A 93 6.98 7.76 2.21
CA LEU A 93 5.89 6.94 2.73
C LEU A 93 6.38 6.25 4.00
N PRO A 94 5.69 6.41 5.15
CA PRO A 94 6.07 5.69 6.36
C PRO A 94 5.89 4.18 6.18
N VAL A 95 6.81 3.41 6.74
CA VAL A 95 6.80 1.96 6.66
C VAL A 95 6.30 1.38 7.98
N TYR A 96 5.20 0.65 7.91
CA TYR A 96 4.57 -0.03 9.05
C TYR A 96 4.73 -1.54 8.92
N ILE A 97 4.71 -2.22 10.05
CA ILE A 97 4.44 -3.65 10.12
C ILE A 97 2.98 -3.77 10.57
N ALA A 98 2.14 -4.49 9.82
CA ALA A 98 0.70 -4.49 10.05
C ALA A 98 0.13 -5.91 10.10
N ASN A 99 -0.88 -6.10 10.94
CA ASN A 99 -1.48 -7.41 11.16
C ASN A 99 -2.27 -7.95 9.96
N PHE A 100 -2.72 -7.09 9.07
CA PHE A 100 -3.57 -7.51 7.94
C PHE A 100 -2.79 -7.81 6.65
N VAL A 101 -1.47 -7.70 6.67
CA VAL A 101 -0.61 -8.07 5.54
C VAL A 101 -0.09 -9.47 5.76
N LEU A 102 -0.45 -10.40 4.88
CA LEU A 102 -0.05 -11.81 4.98
C LEU A 102 1.22 -12.06 4.17
N MET A 103 2.14 -12.86 4.72
CA MET A 103 3.39 -13.21 4.04
C MET A 103 3.15 -14.01 2.75
N ASP A 104 2.10 -14.81 2.73
CA ASP A 104 1.74 -15.64 1.57
C ASP A 104 1.10 -14.84 0.42
N TYR A 105 0.74 -13.59 0.66
CA TYR A 105 0.18 -12.72 -0.37
C TYR A 105 1.31 -11.93 -1.04
N GLY A 106 1.61 -12.30 -2.29
CA GLY A 106 2.66 -11.65 -3.07
C GLY A 106 4.02 -11.72 -2.38
N THR A 107 4.56 -10.56 -2.03
CA THR A 107 5.87 -10.42 -1.39
C THR A 107 5.81 -10.26 0.13
N GLY A 108 4.61 -10.26 0.71
CA GLY A 108 4.41 -9.91 2.12
C GLY A 108 4.54 -8.41 2.40
N VAL A 109 4.47 -7.59 1.35
CA VAL A 109 4.53 -6.13 1.41
C VAL A 109 3.49 -5.55 0.49
N ILE A 110 2.76 -4.54 0.97
CA ILE A 110 1.80 -3.77 0.16
C ILE A 110 2.10 -2.28 0.28
N PHE A 111 1.68 -1.49 -0.71
CA PHE A 111 1.47 -0.06 -0.47
C PHE A 111 0.00 0.15 -0.09
N GLY A 112 -0.25 1.02 0.87
CA GLY A 112 -1.60 1.36 1.30
C GLY A 112 -2.19 2.46 0.45
N CYS A 113 -3.40 2.22 -0.07
CA CYS A 113 -4.19 3.22 -0.76
C CYS A 113 -5.54 3.37 -0.06
N PRO A 114 -5.61 4.18 0.99
CA PRO A 114 -6.79 4.26 1.88
C PRO A 114 -8.09 4.63 1.18
N ALA A 115 -8.03 5.46 0.16
CA ALA A 115 -9.24 5.89 -0.54
C ALA A 115 -9.93 4.75 -1.29
N HIS A 116 -9.21 3.67 -1.63
CA HIS A 116 -9.69 2.63 -2.54
C HIS A 116 -9.56 1.21 -2.01
N ASP A 117 -9.20 1.05 -0.75
CA ASP A 117 -9.19 -0.24 -0.04
C ASP A 117 -9.66 -0.01 1.40
N GLN A 118 -10.70 -0.72 1.81
CA GLN A 118 -11.31 -0.49 3.12
C GLN A 118 -10.38 -0.84 4.28
N ARG A 119 -9.55 -1.86 4.14
CA ARG A 119 -8.57 -2.24 5.17
C ARG A 119 -7.53 -1.13 5.36
N ASP A 120 -7.05 -0.59 4.25
CA ASP A 120 -6.10 0.52 4.25
C ASP A 120 -6.73 1.78 4.83
N LEU A 121 -8.00 2.03 4.54
CA LEU A 121 -8.73 3.19 5.07
C LEU A 121 -8.91 3.10 6.59
N ASP A 122 -9.32 1.94 7.09
CA ASP A 122 -9.49 1.72 8.53
C ASP A 122 -8.16 1.94 9.25
N PHE A 123 -7.08 1.42 8.67
CA PHE A 123 -5.72 1.60 9.19
C PHE A 123 -5.28 3.07 9.16
N ALA A 124 -5.50 3.74 8.04
CA ALA A 124 -5.12 5.15 7.87
C ALA A 124 -5.90 6.06 8.82
N ASN A 125 -7.18 5.80 9.02
CA ASN A 125 -8.00 6.57 9.95
C ASN A 125 -7.54 6.37 11.40
N LYS A 126 -7.15 5.17 11.76
CA LYS A 126 -6.61 4.89 13.10
C LYS A 126 -5.29 5.62 13.36
N TYR A 127 -4.37 5.58 12.40
CA TYR A 127 -3.04 6.15 12.57
C TYR A 127 -2.89 7.55 11.97
N LYS A 128 -3.98 8.17 11.55
CA LYS A 128 -4.03 9.54 11.00
C LYS A 128 -3.11 9.72 9.80
N LEU A 129 -3.11 8.72 8.91
CA LEU A 129 -2.39 8.77 7.65
C LEU A 129 -3.24 9.43 6.58
N LYS A 130 -2.59 9.89 5.51
CA LYS A 130 -3.29 10.60 4.42
C LYS A 130 -4.24 9.68 3.67
N VAL A 131 -5.39 10.21 3.28
CA VAL A 131 -6.36 9.54 2.41
C VAL A 131 -6.41 10.34 1.11
N LEU A 132 -5.83 9.77 0.04
CA LEU A 132 -5.62 10.44 -1.24
C LEU A 132 -6.48 9.76 -2.32
N PRO A 133 -7.69 10.31 -2.63
CA PRO A 133 -8.52 9.72 -3.69
C PRO A 133 -7.85 9.89 -5.06
N VAL A 134 -7.83 8.81 -5.84
CA VAL A 134 -7.25 8.79 -7.19
C VAL A 134 -8.16 8.12 -8.22
N VAL A 135 -9.28 7.54 -7.80
CA VAL A 135 -10.33 7.03 -8.67
C VAL A 135 -11.65 7.61 -8.21
N LYS A 136 -12.42 8.17 -9.12
CA LYS A 136 -13.71 8.78 -8.82
C LYS A 136 -14.79 8.27 -9.76
N PRO A 137 -16.08 8.36 -9.39
CA PRO A 137 -17.16 8.14 -10.35
C PRO A 137 -17.05 9.12 -11.52
N LYS A 138 -17.39 8.67 -12.72
CA LYS A 138 -17.23 9.44 -13.96
C LYS A 138 -17.90 10.81 -13.91
N ASN A 139 -19.08 10.90 -13.31
CA ASN A 139 -19.92 12.11 -13.33
C ASN A 139 -19.75 13.00 -12.09
N VAL A 140 -18.75 12.71 -11.23
CA VAL A 140 -18.47 13.50 -10.04
C VAL A 140 -17.26 14.40 -10.28
N GLU A 141 -17.40 15.68 -9.91
CA GLU A 141 -16.28 16.62 -9.99
C GLU A 141 -15.19 16.25 -8.97
N PRO A 142 -13.90 16.38 -9.32
CA PRO A 142 -12.80 16.03 -8.40
C PRO A 142 -12.89 16.73 -7.04
N THR A 143 -13.28 17.99 -7.02
CA THR A 143 -13.35 18.79 -5.79
C THR A 143 -14.51 18.39 -4.86
N LYS A 144 -15.47 17.64 -5.38
CA LYS A 144 -16.66 17.18 -4.63
C LYS A 144 -16.54 15.74 -4.16
N PHE A 145 -15.50 15.04 -4.58
CA PHE A 145 -15.29 13.63 -4.22
C PHE A 145 -14.44 13.53 -2.95
N VAL A 146 -15.05 13.13 -1.85
CA VAL A 146 -14.41 13.03 -0.52
C VAL A 146 -14.59 11.63 0.03
N ILE A 147 -13.52 11.08 0.58
CA ILE A 147 -13.52 9.77 1.27
C ILE A 147 -13.36 10.00 2.77
N LYS A 148 -14.25 9.42 3.57
CA LYS A 148 -14.18 9.51 5.04
C LYS A 148 -14.02 8.12 5.68
N ASN A 149 -15.12 7.37 5.81
CA ASN A 149 -15.11 6.07 6.49
C ASN A 149 -15.39 4.89 5.58
N LYS A 150 -15.73 5.15 4.33
CA LYS A 150 -15.99 4.12 3.33
C LYS A 150 -15.11 4.34 2.11
N ALA A 151 -14.29 3.35 1.77
CA ALA A 151 -13.46 3.40 0.59
C ALA A 151 -14.29 3.29 -0.69
N PHE A 152 -13.81 3.93 -1.76
CA PHE A 152 -14.42 3.79 -3.08
C PHE A 152 -13.69 2.68 -3.84
N THR A 153 -14.33 1.51 -3.92
CA THR A 153 -13.75 0.30 -4.53
C THR A 153 -14.34 -0.04 -5.88
N GLU A 154 -15.25 0.78 -6.38
CA GLU A 154 -15.92 0.57 -7.65
C GLU A 154 -15.08 1.10 -8.81
N ASP A 155 -15.52 0.76 -10.03
CA ASP A 155 -14.90 1.26 -11.24
C ASP A 155 -15.11 2.77 -11.38
N GLY A 156 -14.23 3.45 -12.11
CA GLY A 156 -14.31 4.90 -12.26
C GLY A 156 -13.20 5.44 -13.13
N ILE A 157 -12.92 6.73 -12.96
CA ILE A 157 -11.93 7.46 -13.76
C ILE A 157 -10.80 7.94 -12.85
N LEU A 158 -9.57 7.80 -13.31
CA LEU A 158 -8.38 8.24 -12.59
C LEU A 158 -8.31 9.76 -12.54
N PHE A 159 -7.91 10.30 -11.39
CA PHE A 159 -7.62 11.72 -11.17
C PHE A 159 -6.53 11.84 -10.11
N ASN A 160 -5.93 12.98 -9.94
CA ASN A 160 -4.78 13.20 -9.02
C ASN A 160 -3.63 12.23 -9.26
N SER A 161 -3.47 11.75 -10.49
CA SER A 161 -2.59 10.62 -10.82
C SER A 161 -1.66 10.92 -12.00
N ASN A 162 -1.32 12.18 -12.20
CA ASN A 162 -0.37 12.63 -13.22
C ASN A 162 -0.70 12.04 -14.61
N PHE A 163 0.22 11.25 -15.18
CA PHE A 163 0.03 10.68 -16.52
C PHE A 163 -1.10 9.64 -16.63
N LEU A 164 -1.70 9.24 -15.51
CA LEU A 164 -2.86 8.34 -15.48
C LEU A 164 -4.21 9.07 -15.46
N ASN A 165 -4.21 10.39 -15.32
CA ASN A 165 -5.45 11.17 -15.26
C ASN A 165 -6.34 10.91 -16.47
N ASP A 166 -7.65 10.89 -16.23
CA ASP A 166 -8.72 10.74 -17.22
C ASP A 166 -8.82 9.35 -17.86
N LEU A 167 -7.98 8.40 -17.46
CA LEU A 167 -8.07 7.02 -17.91
C LEU A 167 -9.09 6.24 -17.08
N THR A 168 -9.67 5.20 -17.67
CA THR A 168 -10.41 4.19 -16.92
C THR A 168 -9.43 3.38 -16.07
N VAL A 169 -9.94 2.65 -15.07
CA VAL A 169 -9.10 1.79 -14.22
C VAL A 169 -8.31 0.79 -15.08
N ASN A 170 -8.96 0.11 -16.03
CA ASN A 170 -8.26 -0.87 -16.87
C ASN A 170 -7.19 -0.24 -17.75
N GLN A 171 -7.48 0.92 -18.35
CA GLN A 171 -6.48 1.65 -19.13
C GLN A 171 -5.30 2.11 -18.28
N ALA A 172 -5.57 2.54 -17.05
CA ALA A 172 -4.53 2.98 -16.12
C ALA A 172 -3.65 1.81 -15.68
N ILE A 173 -4.24 0.64 -15.40
CA ILE A 173 -3.48 -0.57 -15.06
C ILE A 173 -2.52 -0.94 -16.19
N GLU A 174 -3.00 -0.98 -17.43
CA GLU A 174 -2.14 -1.29 -18.58
C GLU A 174 -1.02 -0.26 -18.74
N LYS A 175 -1.35 1.02 -18.66
CA LYS A 175 -0.36 2.09 -18.81
C LYS A 175 0.70 2.08 -17.73
N ILE A 176 0.31 1.96 -16.46
CA ILE A 176 1.27 1.98 -15.37
C ILE A 176 2.21 0.77 -15.40
N ILE A 177 1.72 -0.41 -15.78
CA ILE A 177 2.57 -1.60 -15.92
C ILE A 177 3.63 -1.36 -17.00
N LYS A 178 3.25 -0.78 -18.13
CA LYS A 178 4.20 -0.43 -19.20
C LYS A 178 5.26 0.56 -18.71
N VAL A 179 4.86 1.59 -17.98
CA VAL A 179 5.77 2.62 -17.46
C VAL A 179 6.72 2.00 -16.42
N ILE A 180 6.20 1.19 -15.50
CA ILE A 180 6.99 0.51 -14.46
C ILE A 180 8.03 -0.40 -15.10
N THR A 181 7.64 -1.19 -16.09
CA THR A 181 8.52 -2.12 -16.81
C THR A 181 9.60 -1.36 -17.57
N LYS A 182 9.21 -0.32 -18.32
CA LYS A 182 10.15 0.50 -19.12
C LYS A 182 11.17 1.21 -18.23
N LYS A 183 10.75 1.74 -17.10
CA LYS A 183 11.66 2.43 -16.14
C LYS A 183 12.42 1.47 -15.23
N LYS A 184 12.22 0.17 -15.38
CA LYS A 184 12.85 -0.87 -14.55
C LYS A 184 12.56 -0.71 -13.05
N LEU A 185 11.34 -0.26 -12.73
CA LEU A 185 10.86 -0.09 -11.36
C LEU A 185 10.16 -1.33 -10.81
N GLY A 186 9.87 -2.29 -11.66
CA GLY A 186 9.18 -3.50 -11.27
C GLY A 186 8.80 -4.37 -12.47
N THR A 187 7.98 -5.38 -12.22
CA THR A 187 7.56 -6.37 -13.23
C THR A 187 6.09 -6.75 -13.05
N LYS A 188 5.46 -7.09 -14.16
CA LYS A 188 4.13 -7.71 -14.14
C LYS A 188 4.23 -9.14 -13.59
N LYS A 189 3.27 -9.52 -12.75
CA LYS A 189 3.15 -10.88 -12.20
C LYS A 189 1.79 -11.47 -12.53
N ILE A 190 1.80 -12.72 -12.95
CA ILE A 190 0.59 -13.52 -13.14
C ILE A 190 0.52 -14.50 -11.98
N THR A 191 -0.54 -14.37 -11.18
CA THR A 191 -0.79 -15.27 -10.05
C THR A 191 -1.95 -16.18 -10.39
N PHE A 192 -1.80 -17.46 -10.09
CA PHE A 192 -2.82 -18.48 -10.30
C PHE A 192 -3.48 -18.89 -8.99
#